data_ff9e250f29ef981e18631ab20eb2ecb3
#
_entry.id   ff9e250f29ef981e18631ab20eb2ecb3
#
_cell.length_a   1.000
_cell.length_b   1.000
_cell.length_c   1.000
_cell.angle_alpha   90.00
_cell.angle_beta   90.00
_cell.angle_gamma   90.00
#
_symmetry.space_group_name_H-M   'P 1'
#
loop_
_entity.id
_entity.type
_entity.pdbx_description
1 polymer ?
#
loop_
_entity_poly.entity_id
_entity_poly.type
_entity_poly.pdbx_seq_one_letter_code
_entity_poly.pdbx_strand_id
1 'polypeptide(L)'
;MKNITIIDTGPIVALFNRRDKHHKKVLNFVKEYNGDFVTTWPVITEATHLLKQSIQAQLNLLEWIKRGGLNIFQIQKSDIDRVISLTKKYSDIPMDLADCSLIILAEKANLKDIVSIDSDYDIYRTLKKEALNNLLKSYS
;
A
#
# COMPACT_ATOMS: atom_id res chain seq x y z
N MET A 1 12.71 16.11 9.33
CA MET A 1 12.52 15.02 8.36
C MET A 1 11.03 14.76 8.17
N LYS A 2 10.62 14.53 6.94
CA LYS A 2 9.24 14.15 6.66
C LYS A 2 9.00 12.69 7.03
N ASN A 3 7.82 12.40 7.56
CA ASN A 3 7.38 11.03 7.72
C ASN A 3 7.07 10.42 6.35
N ILE A 4 7.28 9.12 6.23
CA ILE A 4 6.93 8.37 5.01
C ILE A 4 6.12 7.16 5.45
N THR A 5 4.98 6.95 4.81
CA THR A 5 4.17 5.76 5.07
C THR A 5 3.86 5.02 3.78
N ILE A 6 3.83 3.71 3.88
CA ILE A 6 3.40 2.83 2.80
C ILE A 6 1.89 2.90 2.72
N ILE A 7 1.33 2.87 1.51
CA ILE A 7 -0.12 2.82 1.32
C ILE A 7 -0.48 1.62 0.45
N ASP A 8 -1.44 0.83 0.93
CA ASP A 8 -1.92 -0.38 0.31
C ASP A 8 -3.05 -0.10 -0.68
N THR A 9 -3.43 -1.10 -1.46
CA THR A 9 -4.46 -1.05 -2.50
C THR A 9 -5.82 -0.57 -1.97
N GLY A 10 -6.29 -1.14 -0.85
CA GLY A 10 -7.61 -0.81 -0.31
C GLY A 10 -7.81 0.67 -0.05
N PRO A 11 -6.92 1.32 0.71
CA PRO A 11 -6.99 2.76 0.93
C PRO A 11 -6.88 3.58 -0.35
N ILE A 12 -6.05 3.18 -1.30
CA ILE A 12 -5.95 3.89 -2.59
C ILE A 12 -7.28 3.85 -3.32
N VAL A 13 -7.89 2.67 -3.43
CA VAL A 13 -9.21 2.53 -4.07
C VAL A 13 -10.26 3.37 -3.33
N ALA A 14 -10.27 3.31 -2.01
CA ALA A 14 -11.21 4.09 -1.20
C ALA A 14 -11.05 5.59 -1.42
N LEU A 15 -9.81 6.06 -1.57
CA LEU A 15 -9.52 7.48 -1.80
C LEU A 15 -10.13 7.98 -3.11
N PHE A 16 -10.08 7.18 -4.17
CA PHE A 16 -10.51 7.58 -5.51
C PHE A 16 -11.90 7.06 -5.90
N ASN A 17 -12.56 6.27 -5.04
CA ASN A 17 -13.93 5.81 -5.24
C ASN A 17 -14.83 6.38 -4.14
N ARG A 18 -15.59 7.41 -4.48
CA ARG A 18 -16.49 8.10 -3.52
C ARG A 18 -17.55 7.18 -2.92
N ARG A 19 -17.86 6.08 -3.57
CA ARG A 19 -18.88 5.11 -3.10
C ARG A 19 -18.30 4.06 -2.16
N ASP A 20 -16.98 4.02 -2.01
CA ASP A 20 -16.33 3.09 -1.08
C ASP A 20 -16.70 3.46 0.35
N LYS A 21 -17.05 2.45 1.16
CA LYS A 21 -17.44 2.68 2.56
C LYS A 21 -16.33 3.32 3.40
N HIS A 22 -15.09 3.16 2.98
CA HIS A 22 -13.92 3.72 3.67
C HIS A 22 -13.46 5.06 3.09
N HIS A 23 -14.16 5.57 2.06
CA HIS A 23 -13.73 6.78 1.35
C HIS A 23 -13.50 7.97 2.28
N LYS A 24 -14.48 8.27 3.11
CA LYS A 24 -14.42 9.46 3.98
C LYS A 24 -13.27 9.35 4.98
N LYS A 25 -13.11 8.19 5.59
CA LYS A 25 -12.05 7.96 6.57
C LYS A 25 -10.67 8.10 5.94
N VAL A 26 -10.45 7.47 4.78
CA VAL A 26 -9.17 7.53 4.09
C VAL A 26 -8.87 8.94 3.59
N LEU A 27 -9.88 9.62 3.01
CA LEU A 27 -9.70 11.00 2.54
C LEU A 27 -9.27 11.91 3.68
N ASN A 28 -9.93 11.82 4.83
CA ASN A 28 -9.59 12.63 6.00
C ASN A 28 -8.18 12.31 6.49
N PHE A 29 -7.82 11.03 6.55
CA PHE A 29 -6.47 10.61 6.94
C PHE A 29 -5.42 11.23 6.01
N VAL A 30 -5.61 11.12 4.70
CA VAL A 30 -4.66 11.63 3.71
C VAL A 30 -4.51 13.15 3.84
N LYS A 31 -5.60 13.87 4.06
CA LYS A 31 -5.57 15.33 4.24
C LYS A 31 -4.81 15.76 5.48
N GLU A 32 -4.91 14.97 6.55
CA GLU A 32 -4.31 15.31 7.84
C GLU A 32 -2.89 14.80 8.01
N TYR A 33 -2.50 13.78 7.22
CA TYR A 33 -1.17 13.18 7.35
C TYR A 33 -0.09 14.15 6.93
N ASN A 34 0.85 14.39 7.83
CA ASN A 34 2.01 15.25 7.56
C ASN A 34 3.21 14.41 7.14
N GLY A 35 3.30 14.10 5.86
CA GLY A 35 4.38 13.29 5.32
C GLY A 35 4.07 12.84 3.90
N ASP A 36 4.91 11.94 3.41
CA ASP A 36 4.81 11.41 2.05
C ASP A 36 4.25 9.98 2.05
N PHE A 37 3.59 9.61 0.95
CA PHE A 37 3.09 8.26 0.71
C PHE A 37 3.95 7.55 -0.32
N VAL A 38 4.15 6.25 -0.14
CA VAL A 38 4.89 5.41 -1.08
C VAL A 38 4.18 4.08 -1.26
N THR A 39 4.22 3.56 -2.48
CA THR A 39 3.67 2.25 -2.81
C THR A 39 4.52 1.62 -3.92
N THR A 40 4.01 0.58 -4.55
CA THR A 40 4.70 -0.16 -5.61
C THR A 40 3.81 -0.28 -6.85
N TRP A 41 4.41 -0.59 -8.01
CA TRP A 41 3.64 -0.80 -9.24
C TRP A 41 2.64 -1.96 -9.14
N PRO A 42 2.94 -3.11 -8.51
CA PRO A 42 1.92 -4.14 -8.33
C PRO A 42 0.66 -3.64 -7.62
N VAL A 43 0.80 -2.79 -6.62
CA VAL A 43 -0.33 -2.17 -5.93
C VAL A 43 -1.11 -1.26 -6.89
N ILE A 44 -0.42 -0.46 -7.69
CA ILE A 44 -1.08 0.43 -8.66
C ILE A 44 -1.82 -0.39 -9.72
N THR A 45 -1.24 -1.49 -10.18
CA THR A 45 -1.90 -2.42 -11.11
C THR A 45 -3.22 -2.92 -10.53
N GLU A 46 -3.21 -3.36 -9.30
CA GLU A 46 -4.41 -3.84 -8.62
C GLU A 46 -5.44 -2.71 -8.42
N ALA A 47 -4.96 -1.54 -7.98
CA ALA A 47 -5.84 -0.40 -7.71
C ALA A 47 -6.52 0.09 -8.99
N THR A 48 -5.79 0.23 -10.10
CA THR A 48 -6.39 0.66 -11.37
C THR A 48 -7.38 -0.36 -11.90
N HIS A 49 -7.11 -1.66 -11.71
CA HIS A 49 -8.06 -2.71 -12.06
C HIS A 49 -9.37 -2.57 -11.26
N LEU A 50 -9.26 -2.36 -9.96
CA LEU A 50 -10.43 -2.21 -9.10
C LEU A 50 -11.20 -0.90 -9.35
N LEU A 51 -10.55 0.11 -9.94
CA LEU A 51 -11.17 1.38 -10.32
C LEU A 51 -11.66 1.39 -11.77
N LYS A 52 -11.69 0.26 -12.45
CA LYS A 52 -12.00 0.18 -13.90
C LYS A 52 -13.40 0.69 -14.28
N GLN A 53 -14.32 0.80 -13.32
CA GLN A 53 -15.66 1.34 -13.56
C GLN A 53 -15.63 2.84 -13.86
N SER A 54 -14.55 3.54 -13.52
CA SER A 54 -14.42 4.97 -13.72
C SER A 54 -13.03 5.31 -14.26
N ILE A 55 -12.96 5.67 -15.54
CA ILE A 55 -11.71 6.13 -16.15
C ILE A 55 -11.22 7.39 -15.41
N GLN A 56 -12.13 8.27 -14.99
CA GLN A 56 -11.75 9.48 -14.26
C GLN A 56 -11.06 9.15 -12.93
N ALA A 57 -11.54 8.13 -12.21
CA ALA A 57 -10.89 7.68 -10.98
C ALA A 57 -9.47 7.16 -11.24
N GLN A 58 -9.30 6.36 -12.30
CA GLN A 58 -7.98 5.89 -12.71
C GLN A 58 -7.05 7.06 -13.06
N LEU A 59 -7.55 8.02 -13.82
CA LEU A 59 -6.75 9.20 -14.20
C LEU A 59 -6.37 10.04 -12.99
N ASN A 60 -7.28 10.20 -12.04
CA ASN A 60 -7.00 10.96 -10.81
C ASN A 60 -5.88 10.29 -9.99
N LEU A 61 -5.88 8.96 -9.90
CA LEU A 61 -4.81 8.23 -9.23
C LEU A 61 -3.47 8.45 -9.95
N LEU A 62 -3.46 8.32 -11.28
CA LEU A 62 -2.24 8.50 -12.08
C LEU A 62 -1.71 9.93 -11.98
N GLU A 63 -2.60 10.93 -11.97
CA GLU A 63 -2.22 12.33 -11.76
C GLU A 63 -1.60 12.55 -10.37
N TRP A 64 -2.13 11.89 -9.35
CA TRP A 64 -1.58 11.98 -8.00
C TRP A 64 -0.13 11.49 -7.97
N ILE A 65 0.15 10.38 -8.67
CA ILE A 65 1.53 9.87 -8.82
C ILE A 65 2.38 10.90 -9.55
N LYS A 66 1.90 11.42 -10.69
CA LYS A 66 2.64 12.38 -11.52
C LYS A 66 3.03 13.64 -10.76
N ARG A 67 2.13 14.11 -9.88
CA ARG A 67 2.35 15.34 -9.10
C ARG A 67 3.18 15.14 -7.84
N GLY A 68 3.61 13.90 -7.58
CA GLY A 68 4.43 13.59 -6.40
C GLY A 68 3.66 13.35 -5.11
N GLY A 69 2.34 13.25 -5.17
CA GLY A 69 1.52 12.92 -3.99
C GLY A 69 1.68 11.48 -3.56
N LEU A 70 2.00 10.60 -4.49
CA LEU A 70 2.25 9.19 -4.24
C LEU A 70 3.54 8.79 -4.94
N ASN A 71 4.53 8.35 -4.19
CA ASN A 71 5.81 7.91 -4.71
C ASN A 71 5.78 6.42 -5.01
N ILE A 72 6.54 5.99 -6.01
CA ILE A 72 6.61 4.59 -6.42
C ILE A 72 8.00 4.04 -6.12
N PHE A 73 8.06 2.95 -5.36
CA PHE A 73 9.28 2.21 -5.09
C PHE A 73 9.38 1.06 -6.10
N GLN A 74 10.55 0.87 -6.70
CA GLN A 74 10.79 -0.15 -7.71
C GLN A 74 11.19 -1.48 -7.07
N ILE A 75 10.36 -2.50 -7.27
CA ILE A 75 10.72 -3.89 -6.94
C ILE A 75 11.44 -4.47 -8.16
N GLN A 76 12.57 -5.11 -7.93
CA GLN A 76 13.45 -5.58 -8.99
C GLN A 76 13.44 -7.10 -9.11
N LYS A 77 13.92 -7.60 -10.25
CA LYS A 77 14.06 -9.05 -10.45
C LYS A 77 14.89 -9.70 -9.36
N SER A 78 15.90 -8.99 -8.84
CA SER A 78 16.75 -9.49 -7.76
C SER A 78 15.99 -9.74 -6.46
N ASP A 79 14.77 -9.24 -6.33
CA ASP A 79 13.92 -9.46 -5.16
C ASP A 79 13.10 -10.76 -5.24
N ILE A 80 13.23 -11.52 -6.34
CA ILE A 80 12.36 -12.68 -6.60
C ILE A 80 12.50 -13.78 -5.53
N ASP A 81 13.68 -14.01 -4.99
CA ASP A 81 13.87 -15.01 -3.94
C ASP A 81 13.08 -14.61 -2.68
N ARG A 82 13.04 -13.33 -2.37
CA ARG A 82 12.26 -12.84 -1.23
C ARG A 82 10.76 -13.00 -1.49
N VAL A 83 10.29 -12.73 -2.72
CA VAL A 83 8.90 -12.97 -3.12
C VAL A 83 8.54 -14.44 -2.92
N ILE A 84 9.39 -15.34 -3.41
CA ILE A 84 9.16 -16.79 -3.27
C ILE A 84 9.08 -17.18 -1.79
N SER A 85 10.01 -16.69 -0.99
CA SER A 85 10.07 -16.98 0.45
C SER A 85 8.79 -16.53 1.17
N LEU A 86 8.33 -15.29 0.90
CA LEU A 86 7.10 -14.75 1.49
C LEU A 86 5.87 -15.54 1.05
N THR A 87 5.79 -15.87 -0.23
CA THR A 87 4.67 -16.63 -0.79
C THR A 87 4.56 -18.00 -0.13
N LYS A 88 5.68 -18.67 0.08
CA LYS A 88 5.71 -19.98 0.77
C LYS A 88 5.32 -19.85 2.23
N LYS A 89 5.88 -18.86 2.92
CA LYS A 89 5.64 -18.66 4.36
C LYS A 89 4.18 -18.38 4.68
N TYR A 90 3.51 -17.61 3.84
CA TYR A 90 2.12 -17.19 4.05
C TYR A 90 1.15 -17.88 3.10
N SER A 91 1.44 -19.12 2.71
CA SER A 91 0.60 -19.88 1.77
C SER A 91 -0.82 -20.13 2.28
N ASP A 92 -1.00 -20.15 3.60
CA ASP A 92 -2.32 -20.32 4.24
C ASP A 92 -3.14 -19.03 4.25
N ILE A 93 -2.46 -17.91 4.10
CA ILE A 93 -3.06 -16.56 4.02
C ILE A 93 -2.66 -16.07 2.65
N PRO A 94 -3.54 -16.10 1.65
CA PRO A 94 -3.11 -15.83 0.27
C PRO A 94 -2.43 -14.45 0.16
N MET A 95 -1.10 -14.45 0.23
CA MET A 95 -0.27 -13.28 0.05
C MET A 95 0.00 -13.14 -1.45
N ASP A 96 -0.60 -12.13 -2.09
CA ASP A 96 -0.38 -11.89 -3.51
C ASP A 96 0.90 -11.08 -3.75
N LEU A 97 1.22 -10.84 -5.01
CA LEU A 97 2.43 -10.10 -5.38
C LEU A 97 2.38 -8.66 -4.86
N ALA A 98 1.21 -8.03 -4.83
CA ALA A 98 1.07 -6.67 -4.31
C ALA A 98 1.45 -6.64 -2.83
N ASP A 99 0.93 -7.57 -2.03
CA ASP A 99 1.27 -7.68 -0.60
C ASP A 99 2.77 -7.92 -0.40
N CYS A 100 3.34 -8.89 -1.14
CA CYS A 100 4.78 -9.17 -1.09
C CYS A 100 5.60 -7.92 -1.36
N SER A 101 5.20 -7.15 -2.38
CA SER A 101 5.95 -5.96 -2.79
C SER A 101 6.00 -4.91 -1.70
N LEU A 102 4.96 -4.78 -0.89
CA LEU A 102 4.93 -3.82 0.21
C LEU A 102 5.80 -4.26 1.39
N ILE A 103 5.86 -5.55 1.68
CA ILE A 103 6.78 -6.06 2.71
C ILE A 103 8.24 -5.85 2.26
N ILE A 104 8.55 -6.11 1.00
CA ILE A 104 9.89 -5.89 0.45
C ILE A 104 10.24 -4.41 0.49
N LEU A 105 9.30 -3.52 0.10
CA LEU A 105 9.48 -2.08 0.20
C LEU A 105 9.81 -1.68 1.65
N ALA A 106 9.06 -2.17 2.61
CA ALA A 106 9.29 -1.87 4.02
C ALA A 106 10.70 -2.28 4.47
N GLU A 107 11.14 -3.47 4.04
CA GLU A 107 12.47 -3.98 4.39
C GLU A 107 13.58 -3.16 3.75
N LYS A 108 13.48 -2.89 2.45
CA LYS A 108 14.53 -2.21 1.69
C LYS A 108 14.64 -0.73 2.03
N ALA A 109 13.52 -0.06 2.25
CA ALA A 109 13.49 1.36 2.59
C ALA A 109 13.50 1.62 4.10
N ASN A 110 13.51 0.56 4.91
CA ASN A 110 13.48 0.64 6.37
C ASN A 110 12.28 1.46 6.87
N LEU A 111 11.10 1.14 6.33
CA LEU A 111 9.85 1.79 6.72
C LEU A 111 9.06 0.86 7.65
N LYS A 112 8.35 1.47 8.61
CA LYS A 112 7.60 0.72 9.63
C LYS A 112 6.11 0.97 9.59
N ASP A 113 5.67 2.03 8.90
CA ASP A 113 4.27 2.45 8.89
C ASP A 113 3.59 2.08 7.58
N ILE A 114 2.33 1.66 7.68
CA ILE A 114 1.48 1.35 6.55
C ILE A 114 0.09 1.93 6.75
N VAL A 115 -0.57 2.27 5.67
CA VAL A 115 -2.00 2.60 5.64
C VAL A 115 -2.70 1.46 4.92
N SER A 116 -3.49 0.67 5.64
CA SER A 116 -4.18 -0.50 5.08
C SER A 116 -5.55 -0.68 5.72
N ILE A 117 -6.47 -1.24 4.95
CA ILE A 117 -7.77 -1.70 5.43
C ILE A 117 -7.71 -3.20 5.74
N ASP A 118 -6.73 -3.89 5.16
CA ASP A 118 -6.56 -5.33 5.25
C ASP A 118 -5.90 -5.71 6.59
N SER A 119 -6.55 -6.58 7.36
CA SER A 119 -6.02 -7.07 8.63
C SER A 119 -4.85 -8.04 8.48
N ASP A 120 -4.58 -8.55 7.28
CA ASP A 120 -3.48 -9.49 7.04
C ASP A 120 -2.12 -8.88 7.39
N TYR A 121 -1.98 -7.54 7.33
CA TYR A 121 -0.75 -6.87 7.73
C TYR A 121 -0.46 -6.99 9.23
N ASP A 122 -1.43 -7.35 10.05
CA ASP A 122 -1.19 -7.68 11.45
C ASP A 122 -0.43 -9.01 11.60
N ILE A 123 -0.51 -9.87 10.57
CA ILE A 123 0.09 -11.21 10.56
C ILE A 123 1.45 -11.22 9.87
N TYR A 124 1.59 -10.47 8.77
CA TYR A 124 2.83 -10.43 8.00
C TYR A 124 3.99 -9.87 8.82
N ARG A 125 5.17 -10.42 8.62
CA ARG A 125 6.39 -9.99 9.33
C ARG A 125 7.51 -9.71 8.36
N THR A 126 8.31 -8.68 8.67
CA THR A 126 9.54 -8.37 7.93
C THR A 126 10.66 -9.34 8.33
N LEU A 127 11.82 -9.21 7.68
CA LEU A 127 13.01 -9.98 8.04
C LEU A 127 13.43 -9.79 9.50
N LYS A 128 13.16 -8.61 10.07
CA LYS A 128 13.42 -8.33 11.50
C LYS A 128 12.32 -8.88 12.41
N LYS A 129 11.38 -9.66 11.87
CA LYS A 129 10.24 -10.25 12.60
C LYS A 129 9.28 -9.22 13.18
N GLU A 130 9.20 -8.04 12.57
CA GLU A 130 8.33 -6.96 12.99
C GLU A 130 7.09 -6.88 12.09
N ALA A 131 5.92 -6.60 12.68
CA ALA A 131 4.73 -6.22 11.94
C ALA A 131 4.83 -4.74 11.55
N LEU A 132 4.20 -4.38 10.45
CA LEU A 132 4.06 -2.96 10.09
C LEU A 132 3.01 -2.32 11.00
N ASN A 133 3.26 -1.07 11.37
CA ASN A 133 2.32 -0.28 12.17
C ASN A 133 1.26 0.33 11.26
N ASN A 134 0.01 -0.13 11.39
CA ASN A 134 -1.08 0.35 10.53
C ASN A 134 -1.68 1.64 11.12
N LEU A 135 -1.34 2.75 10.51
CA LEU A 135 -1.77 4.08 10.96
C LEU A 135 -3.28 4.27 10.85
N LEU A 136 -3.92 3.63 9.88
CA LEU A 136 -5.36 3.77 9.68
C LEU A 136 -6.17 3.06 10.77
N LYS A 137 -5.62 2.00 11.35
CA LYS A 137 -6.28 1.21 12.38
C LYS A 137 -6.56 2.04 13.65
N SER A 138 -5.64 2.93 14.00
CA SER A 138 -5.77 3.80 15.18
C SER A 138 -6.40 5.16 14.87
N TYR A 139 -6.66 5.44 13.61
CA TYR A 139 -7.26 6.71 13.19
C TYR A 139 -8.77 6.69 13.37
N SER A 140 -9.30 7.70 14.03
CA SER A 140 -10.74 7.79 14.30
C SER A 140 -11.50 8.81 13.41
#